data_1983f1d4b731b91ffd443cba471662a5
#
_entry.id   1983f1d4b731b91ffd443cba471662a5
#
_cell.length_a   1.000
_cell.length_b   1.000
_cell.length_c   1.000
_cell.angle_alpha   90.00
_cell.angle_beta   90.00
_cell.angle_gamma   90.00
#
_symmetry.space_group_name_H-M   'P 1'
#
loop_
_entity.id
_entity.type
_entity.pdbx_description
1 polymer ?
#
loop_
_entity_poly.entity_id
_entity_poly.type
_entity_poly.pdbx_seq_one_letter_code
_entity_poly.pdbx_strand_id
1 'polypeptide(L)'
;MEFFYKIKDYLLTSEQRIIVIAGAGIAMLATAGFLALWYLGLIFPPFPPQSGPVIVAIEKGATARAIAEQLIAKNLIRSPNVFLGYIKLMSREGLLRSGNFVFYGPFSIPAVLAAMKTGVDEKTIFIPEGWTVADIAAYLEERGFFPKEEFFVLARPYEGYLFPDTYRVFEDASPQDIVALMRSNFENKTASFRRGQSLYSFSDAVVMASLLEREAPSLGDRKLVAGILWKRLEAGMPLQVDASLTYVTGRASLWLTTDDLALASPYNTYRNLGLPAGPIANPGLKSLEAAMNPTPSPYWYYLSDKEGLLYYSATFEEHREKKFKYLR
;
A
#
# COMPACT_ATOMS: atom_id res chain seq x y z
N MET A 1 -65.15 -7.97 42.00
CA MET A 1 -64.24 -8.37 43.10
C MET A 1 -63.39 -9.61 42.75
N GLU A 2 -63.82 -10.50 41.85
CA GLU A 2 -63.01 -11.69 41.42
C GLU A 2 -61.77 -11.39 40.58
N PHE A 3 -61.76 -10.24 39.89
CA PHE A 3 -60.61 -9.89 39.04
C PHE A 3 -59.36 -9.48 39.86
N PHE A 4 -59.55 -8.90 41.03
CA PHE A 4 -58.42 -8.54 41.92
C PHE A 4 -57.88 -9.74 42.71
N TYR A 5 -58.65 -10.79 42.91
CA TYR A 5 -58.18 -12.03 43.56
C TYR A 5 -57.23 -12.84 42.63
N LYS A 6 -57.53 -12.81 41.31
CA LYS A 6 -56.62 -13.52 40.28
C LYS A 6 -55.26 -12.86 40.10
N ILE A 7 -55.11 -11.57 40.39
CA ILE A 7 -53.78 -10.90 40.28
C ILE A 7 -52.93 -11.20 41.50
N LYS A 8 -53.49 -11.53 42.65
CA LYS A 8 -52.72 -11.85 43.85
C LYS A 8 -51.96 -13.17 43.76
N ASP A 9 -52.48 -14.12 42.97
CA ASP A 9 -51.80 -15.42 42.71
C ASP A 9 -50.64 -15.32 41.72
N TYR A 10 -50.49 -14.21 40.98
CA TYR A 10 -49.36 -13.95 40.09
C TYR A 10 -48.20 -13.21 40.74
N LEU A 11 -48.37 -12.69 41.97
CA LEU A 11 -47.28 -12.10 42.72
C LEU A 11 -46.54 -13.20 43.46
N LEU A 12 -45.34 -13.51 42.96
CA LEU A 12 -44.43 -14.45 43.63
C LEU A 12 -44.34 -14.14 45.13
N THR A 13 -44.50 -15.15 45.95
CA THR A 13 -44.25 -15.04 47.40
C THR A 13 -42.82 -14.65 47.66
N SER A 14 -42.49 -14.13 48.84
CA SER A 14 -41.14 -13.76 49.22
C SER A 14 -40.13 -14.93 49.00
N GLU A 15 -40.52 -16.16 49.28
CA GLU A 15 -39.72 -17.35 49.04
C GLU A 15 -39.52 -17.61 47.53
N GLN A 16 -40.57 -17.50 46.71
CA GLN A 16 -40.46 -17.67 45.27
C GLN A 16 -39.58 -16.60 44.62
N ARG A 17 -39.60 -15.35 45.09
CA ARG A 17 -38.68 -14.29 44.64
C ARG A 17 -37.24 -14.63 44.99
N ILE A 18 -36.98 -15.15 46.18
CA ILE A 18 -35.63 -15.60 46.58
C ILE A 18 -35.12 -16.71 45.64
N ILE A 19 -35.98 -17.69 45.34
CA ILE A 19 -35.64 -18.82 44.46
C ILE A 19 -35.35 -18.29 43.01
N VAL A 20 -36.16 -17.37 42.50
CA VAL A 20 -35.95 -16.79 41.17
C VAL A 20 -34.64 -15.98 41.13
N ILE A 21 -34.36 -15.16 42.13
CA ILE A 21 -33.14 -14.36 42.22
C ILE A 21 -31.92 -15.29 42.35
N ALA A 22 -31.99 -16.33 43.20
CA ALA A 22 -30.94 -17.30 43.34
C ALA A 22 -30.71 -18.09 42.05
N GLY A 23 -31.75 -18.51 41.33
CA GLY A 23 -31.68 -19.16 40.05
C GLY A 23 -31.04 -18.27 38.97
N ALA A 24 -31.42 -16.98 38.89
CA ALA A 24 -30.84 -16.00 37.99
C ALA A 24 -29.34 -15.77 38.29
N GLY A 25 -28.97 -15.71 39.59
CA GLY A 25 -27.59 -15.61 40.04
C GLY A 25 -26.74 -16.82 39.61
N ILE A 26 -27.25 -18.04 39.80
CA ILE A 26 -26.57 -19.27 39.34
C ILE A 26 -26.42 -19.31 37.83
N ALA A 27 -27.47 -18.92 37.07
CA ALA A 27 -27.40 -18.86 35.62
C ALA A 27 -26.37 -17.83 35.12
N MET A 28 -26.29 -16.69 35.80
CA MET A 28 -25.29 -15.65 35.50
C MET A 28 -23.84 -16.15 35.78
N LEU A 29 -23.61 -16.83 36.90
CA LEU A 29 -22.34 -17.41 37.26
C LEU A 29 -21.93 -18.54 36.28
N ALA A 30 -22.87 -19.39 35.88
CA ALA A 30 -22.62 -20.45 34.90
C ALA A 30 -22.26 -19.85 33.52
N THR A 31 -22.95 -18.79 33.09
CA THR A 31 -22.67 -18.07 31.86
C THR A 31 -21.27 -17.41 31.92
N ALA A 32 -20.94 -16.74 33.01
CA ALA A 32 -19.63 -16.13 33.22
C ALA A 32 -18.50 -17.20 33.24
N GLY A 33 -18.73 -18.32 33.91
CA GLY A 33 -17.79 -19.46 33.91
C GLY A 33 -17.60 -20.06 32.52
N PHE A 34 -18.66 -20.22 31.75
CA PHE A 34 -18.59 -20.69 30.37
C PHE A 34 -17.79 -19.72 29.48
N LEU A 35 -18.06 -18.41 29.57
CA LEU A 35 -17.31 -17.39 28.82
C LEU A 35 -15.84 -17.35 29.22
N ALA A 36 -15.54 -17.51 30.51
CA ALA A 36 -14.16 -17.59 31.00
C ALA A 36 -13.41 -18.84 30.44
N LEU A 37 -14.05 -20.01 30.45
CA LEU A 37 -13.49 -21.23 29.88
C LEU A 37 -13.31 -21.13 28.36
N TRP A 38 -14.26 -20.50 27.69
CA TRP A 38 -14.15 -20.23 26.26
C TRP A 38 -12.97 -19.29 25.95
N TYR A 39 -12.82 -18.21 26.73
CA TYR A 39 -11.71 -17.26 26.63
C TYR A 39 -10.35 -17.92 26.95
N LEU A 40 -10.28 -18.76 27.98
CA LEU A 40 -9.09 -19.54 28.30
C LEU A 40 -8.71 -20.50 27.16
N GLY A 41 -9.70 -21.12 26.49
CA GLY A 41 -9.48 -21.94 25.30
C GLY A 41 -8.88 -21.19 24.12
N LEU A 42 -9.08 -19.85 24.04
CA LEU A 42 -8.47 -18.99 23.03
C LEU A 42 -7.01 -18.64 23.37
N ILE A 43 -6.72 -18.42 24.65
CA ILE A 43 -5.41 -17.95 25.11
C ILE A 43 -4.42 -19.10 25.27
N PHE A 44 -4.84 -20.20 25.84
CA PHE A 44 -3.93 -21.31 26.14
C PHE A 44 -3.78 -22.26 24.96
N PRO A 45 -2.54 -22.55 24.53
CA PRO A 45 -2.26 -23.50 23.48
C PRO A 45 -2.66 -24.92 23.86
N PRO A 46 -2.83 -25.82 22.86
CA PRO A 46 -3.03 -27.26 23.15
C PRO A 46 -1.86 -27.86 23.92
N PHE A 47 -2.14 -28.87 24.73
CA PHE A 47 -1.15 -29.59 25.51
C PHE A 47 -1.10 -31.07 25.06
N PRO A 48 0.07 -31.69 24.92
CA PRO A 48 1.43 -31.19 25.14
C PRO A 48 1.93 -30.34 23.93
N PRO A 49 2.90 -29.42 24.17
CA PRO A 49 3.54 -28.69 23.10
C PRO A 49 4.29 -29.65 22.18
N GLN A 50 4.15 -29.47 20.87
CA GLN A 50 4.93 -30.24 19.90
C GLN A 50 6.36 -29.68 19.83
N SER A 51 7.35 -30.57 19.85
CA SER A 51 8.75 -30.22 19.61
C SER A 51 9.04 -30.28 18.11
N GLY A 52 9.25 -29.12 17.48
CA GLY A 52 9.61 -29.00 16.08
C GLY A 52 8.58 -28.23 15.22
N PRO A 53 8.95 -27.92 13.97
CA PRO A 53 8.07 -27.22 13.05
C PRO A 53 6.91 -28.11 12.60
N VAL A 54 5.69 -27.57 12.60
CA VAL A 54 4.48 -28.22 12.10
C VAL A 54 4.09 -27.57 10.78
N ILE A 55 4.08 -28.36 9.71
CA ILE A 55 3.68 -27.90 8.39
C ILE A 55 2.19 -28.21 8.17
N VAL A 56 1.43 -27.19 7.78
CA VAL A 56 0.01 -27.29 7.40
C VAL A 56 -0.15 -26.74 5.98
N ALA A 57 -0.56 -27.62 5.06
CA ALA A 57 -0.90 -27.25 3.69
C ALA A 57 -2.40 -26.96 3.60
N ILE A 58 -2.77 -25.72 3.24
CA ILE A 58 -4.17 -25.31 3.05
C ILE A 58 -4.40 -25.14 1.56
N GLU A 59 -5.31 -25.94 1.02
CA GLU A 59 -5.67 -25.92 -0.40
C GLU A 59 -6.47 -24.65 -0.75
N LYS A 60 -6.35 -24.21 -2.01
CA LYS A 60 -7.13 -23.07 -2.53
C LYS A 60 -8.62 -23.39 -2.48
N GLY A 61 -9.39 -22.50 -1.86
CA GLY A 61 -10.83 -22.69 -1.68
C GLY A 61 -11.23 -23.55 -0.46
N ALA A 62 -10.28 -23.93 0.40
CA ALA A 62 -10.59 -24.63 1.63
C ALA A 62 -11.54 -23.80 2.51
N THR A 63 -12.61 -24.44 3.04
CA THR A 63 -13.54 -23.76 3.94
C THR A 63 -12.88 -23.51 5.30
N ALA A 64 -13.35 -22.49 6.03
CA ALA A 64 -12.87 -22.21 7.39
C ALA A 64 -12.98 -23.44 8.31
N ARG A 65 -13.99 -24.29 8.10
CA ARG A 65 -14.18 -25.54 8.85
C ARG A 65 -13.12 -26.58 8.50
N ALA A 66 -12.80 -26.76 7.22
CA ALA A 66 -11.75 -27.67 6.78
C ALA A 66 -10.37 -27.25 7.31
N ILE A 67 -10.11 -25.94 7.31
CA ILE A 67 -8.89 -25.37 7.91
C ILE A 67 -8.83 -25.65 9.42
N ALA A 68 -9.92 -25.43 10.15
CA ALA A 68 -9.99 -25.71 11.58
C ALA A 68 -9.76 -27.21 11.89
N GLU A 69 -10.28 -28.10 11.06
CA GLU A 69 -10.09 -29.55 11.17
C GLU A 69 -8.62 -29.96 10.91
N GLN A 70 -7.95 -29.32 9.96
CA GLN A 70 -6.50 -29.54 9.73
C GLN A 70 -5.65 -29.00 10.90
N LEU A 71 -5.98 -27.84 11.44
CA LEU A 71 -5.27 -27.24 12.57
C LEU A 71 -5.40 -28.10 13.83
N ILE A 72 -6.59 -28.69 14.11
CA ILE A 72 -6.73 -29.59 15.27
C ILE A 72 -6.04 -30.93 15.04
N ALA A 73 -6.07 -31.47 13.82
CA ALA A 73 -5.35 -32.71 13.48
C ALA A 73 -3.82 -32.56 13.70
N LYS A 74 -3.30 -31.33 13.60
CA LYS A 74 -1.91 -31.00 13.85
C LYS A 74 -1.66 -30.45 15.26
N ASN A 75 -2.64 -30.55 16.16
CA ASN A 75 -2.57 -30.05 17.54
C ASN A 75 -2.18 -28.57 17.69
N LEU A 76 -2.56 -27.73 16.71
CA LEU A 76 -2.29 -26.28 16.73
C LEU A 76 -3.40 -25.50 17.45
N ILE A 77 -4.62 -26.05 17.50
CA ILE A 77 -5.77 -25.48 18.21
C ILE A 77 -6.45 -26.56 19.05
N ARG A 78 -7.21 -26.16 20.09
CA ARG A 78 -7.95 -27.10 20.97
C ARG A 78 -9.32 -27.49 20.44
N SER A 79 -9.99 -26.59 19.73
CA SER A 79 -11.37 -26.81 19.29
C SER A 79 -11.64 -26.07 17.98
N PRO A 80 -12.14 -26.78 16.95
CA PRO A 80 -12.58 -26.15 15.71
C PRO A 80 -13.69 -25.15 15.94
N ASN A 81 -14.65 -25.44 16.83
CA ASN A 81 -15.79 -24.57 17.08
C ASN A 81 -15.38 -23.25 17.76
N VAL A 82 -14.41 -23.28 18.68
CA VAL A 82 -13.85 -22.08 19.31
C VAL A 82 -13.08 -21.24 18.26
N PHE A 83 -12.31 -21.89 17.40
CA PHE A 83 -11.61 -21.23 16.31
C PHE A 83 -12.57 -20.52 15.34
N LEU A 84 -13.61 -21.24 14.89
CA LEU A 84 -14.64 -20.69 13.99
C LEU A 84 -15.42 -19.54 14.65
N GLY A 85 -15.79 -19.69 15.94
CA GLY A 85 -16.45 -18.64 16.70
C GLY A 85 -15.58 -17.39 16.82
N TYR A 86 -14.28 -17.54 17.07
CA TYR A 86 -13.34 -16.42 17.15
C TYR A 86 -13.22 -15.68 15.82
N ILE A 87 -13.03 -16.40 14.71
CA ILE A 87 -12.89 -15.78 13.38
C ILE A 87 -14.15 -14.96 13.04
N LYS A 88 -15.33 -15.56 13.25
CA LYS A 88 -16.62 -14.90 12.98
C LYS A 88 -16.82 -13.67 13.85
N LEU A 89 -16.55 -13.77 15.16
CA LEU A 89 -16.72 -12.68 16.12
C LEU A 89 -15.80 -11.49 15.82
N MET A 90 -14.56 -11.78 15.36
CA MET A 90 -13.56 -10.76 15.06
C MET A 90 -13.54 -10.31 13.60
N SER A 91 -14.47 -10.80 12.76
CA SER A 91 -14.54 -10.53 11.32
C SER A 91 -13.19 -10.80 10.62
N ARG A 92 -12.52 -11.90 11.00
CA ARG A 92 -11.17 -12.26 10.51
C ARG A 92 -11.17 -13.40 9.50
N GLU A 93 -12.28 -13.66 8.84
CA GLU A 93 -12.41 -14.73 7.82
C GLU A 93 -11.42 -14.52 6.66
N GLY A 94 -11.16 -13.28 6.28
CA GLY A 94 -10.18 -12.92 5.24
C GLY A 94 -8.70 -13.17 5.60
N LEU A 95 -8.40 -13.61 6.83
CA LEU A 95 -7.05 -14.03 7.22
C LEU A 95 -6.77 -15.50 6.94
N LEU A 96 -7.80 -16.28 6.57
CA LEU A 96 -7.65 -17.69 6.20
C LEU A 96 -7.22 -17.77 4.74
N ARG A 97 -5.92 -17.93 4.52
CA ARG A 97 -5.31 -18.01 3.18
C ARG A 97 -4.95 -19.44 2.85
N SER A 98 -4.90 -19.75 1.55
CA SER A 98 -4.31 -20.99 1.03
C SER A 98 -2.78 -20.87 1.05
N GLY A 99 -2.08 -22.01 1.13
CA GLY A 99 -0.62 -22.08 1.11
C GLY A 99 -0.05 -23.02 2.15
N ASN A 100 1.27 -23.12 2.20
CA ASN A 100 1.99 -23.93 3.17
C ASN A 100 2.44 -23.06 4.36
N PHE A 101 1.96 -23.36 5.55
CA PHE A 101 2.26 -22.64 6.77
C PHE A 101 3.17 -23.48 7.66
N VAL A 102 4.23 -22.86 8.20
CA VAL A 102 5.13 -23.50 9.16
C VAL A 102 4.92 -22.87 10.53
N PHE A 103 4.51 -23.69 11.50
CA PHE A 103 4.28 -23.27 12.87
C PHE A 103 5.38 -23.80 13.78
N TYR A 104 5.93 -22.92 14.62
CA TYR A 104 6.96 -23.26 15.62
C TYR A 104 6.38 -23.11 17.03
N GLY A 105 6.02 -24.23 17.65
CA GLY A 105 5.54 -24.27 19.02
C GLY A 105 4.02 -24.18 19.19
N PRO A 106 3.53 -24.21 20.42
CA PRO A 106 2.11 -24.10 20.72
C PRO A 106 1.64 -22.65 20.60
N PHE A 107 0.54 -22.41 19.87
CA PHE A 107 0.00 -21.08 19.65
C PHE A 107 -1.41 -20.94 20.21
N SER A 108 -1.73 -19.75 20.74
CA SER A 108 -3.11 -19.32 20.92
C SER A 108 -3.77 -19.11 19.53
N ILE A 109 -5.10 -19.14 19.44
CA ILE A 109 -5.82 -18.89 18.17
C ILE A 109 -5.38 -17.56 17.49
N PRO A 110 -5.25 -16.43 18.23
CA PRO A 110 -4.70 -15.20 17.63
C PRO A 110 -3.30 -15.37 17.04
N ALA A 111 -2.42 -16.16 17.71
CA ALA A 111 -1.06 -16.40 17.23
C ALA A 111 -1.04 -17.33 16.00
N VAL A 112 -1.91 -18.35 15.94
CA VAL A 112 -2.11 -19.17 14.74
C VAL A 112 -2.55 -18.31 13.56
N LEU A 113 -3.54 -17.43 13.75
CA LEU A 113 -4.00 -16.53 12.71
C LEU A 113 -2.92 -15.52 12.29
N ALA A 114 -2.09 -15.04 13.23
CA ALA A 114 -0.97 -14.17 12.89
C ALA A 114 0.09 -14.90 12.06
N ALA A 115 0.40 -16.16 12.41
CA ALA A 115 1.32 -17.00 11.64
C ALA A 115 0.76 -17.35 10.25
N MET A 116 -0.55 -17.50 10.11
CA MET A 116 -1.21 -17.72 8.80
C MET A 116 -1.16 -16.49 7.88
N LYS A 117 -0.90 -15.30 8.40
CA LYS A 117 -0.63 -14.13 7.57
C LYS A 117 0.72 -14.20 6.87
N THR A 118 1.70 -14.86 7.47
CA THR A 118 3.07 -15.03 6.98
C THR A 118 3.25 -16.36 6.24
N GLY A 119 2.21 -16.79 5.50
CA GLY A 119 2.24 -18.02 4.71
C GLY A 119 3.46 -18.09 3.78
N VAL A 120 3.95 -19.28 3.53
CA VAL A 120 5.25 -19.56 2.89
C VAL A 120 5.29 -19.21 1.40
N ASP A 121 4.14 -19.01 0.76
CA ASP A 121 4.07 -18.67 -0.66
C ASP A 121 4.03 -17.13 -0.84
N GLU A 122 5.08 -16.46 -0.37
CA GLU A 122 5.33 -15.06 -0.69
C GLU A 122 6.16 -14.96 -1.95
N LYS A 123 5.69 -14.17 -2.91
CA LYS A 123 6.49 -13.72 -4.04
C LYS A 123 7.17 -12.41 -3.69
N THR A 124 8.43 -12.30 -4.03
CA THR A 124 9.12 -11.02 -3.98
C THR A 124 8.92 -10.29 -5.30
N ILE A 125 8.39 -9.07 -5.24
CA ILE A 125 8.28 -8.16 -6.38
C ILE A 125 9.20 -6.96 -6.15
N PHE A 126 9.89 -6.55 -7.21
CA PHE A 126 10.73 -5.35 -7.21
C PHE A 126 10.12 -4.30 -8.12
N ILE A 127 9.79 -3.14 -7.57
CA ILE A 127 9.22 -2.00 -8.29
C ILE A 127 10.29 -0.91 -8.35
N PRO A 128 10.89 -0.66 -9.53
CA PRO A 128 11.90 0.38 -9.71
C PRO A 128 11.36 1.80 -9.54
N GLU A 129 12.25 2.72 -9.15
CA GLU A 129 11.98 4.16 -9.21
C GLU A 129 11.65 4.59 -10.65
N GLY A 130 10.73 5.54 -10.80
CA GLY A 130 10.33 6.08 -12.10
C GLY A 130 9.32 5.25 -12.89
N TRP A 131 8.86 4.10 -12.37
CA TRP A 131 7.78 3.35 -13.00
C TRP A 131 6.44 4.05 -12.83
N THR A 132 5.63 4.01 -13.89
CA THR A 132 4.24 4.43 -13.87
C THR A 132 3.33 3.35 -13.32
N VAL A 133 2.10 3.70 -12.98
CA VAL A 133 1.06 2.70 -12.65
C VAL A 133 0.87 1.69 -13.78
N ALA A 134 0.99 2.12 -15.05
CA ALA A 134 0.88 1.22 -16.19
C ALA A 134 2.03 0.20 -16.25
N ASP A 135 3.27 0.63 -15.95
CA ASP A 135 4.44 -0.26 -15.89
C ASP A 135 4.28 -1.29 -14.78
N ILE A 136 3.83 -0.85 -13.60
CA ILE A 136 3.57 -1.72 -12.44
C ILE A 136 2.47 -2.74 -12.78
N ALA A 137 1.39 -2.30 -13.42
CA ALA A 137 0.27 -3.17 -13.82
C ALA A 137 0.74 -4.27 -14.78
N ALA A 138 1.51 -3.90 -15.82
CA ALA A 138 2.05 -4.85 -16.78
C ALA A 138 3.01 -5.86 -16.12
N TYR A 139 3.87 -5.38 -15.22
CA TYR A 139 4.79 -6.25 -14.48
C TYR A 139 4.08 -7.25 -13.57
N LEU A 140 3.01 -6.84 -12.86
CA LEU A 140 2.25 -7.72 -11.99
C LEU A 140 1.48 -8.80 -12.79
N GLU A 141 0.96 -8.44 -13.97
CA GLU A 141 0.34 -9.40 -14.89
C GLU A 141 1.37 -10.42 -15.40
N GLU A 142 2.56 -9.97 -15.82
CA GLU A 142 3.65 -10.85 -16.26
C GLU A 142 4.07 -11.83 -15.15
N ARG A 143 4.02 -11.39 -13.89
CA ARG A 143 4.30 -12.22 -12.71
C ARG A 143 3.16 -13.17 -12.33
N GLY A 144 2.04 -13.13 -13.05
CA GLY A 144 0.90 -14.02 -12.86
C GLY A 144 0.02 -13.70 -11.67
N PHE A 145 -0.05 -12.43 -11.24
CA PHE A 145 -0.93 -12.02 -10.14
C PHE A 145 -2.39 -11.86 -10.61
N PHE A 146 -2.64 -10.94 -11.54
CA PHE A 146 -3.98 -10.60 -12.05
C PHE A 146 -3.85 -9.83 -13.37
N PRO A 147 -4.96 -9.67 -14.15
CA PRO A 147 -4.97 -8.84 -15.36
C PRO A 147 -4.55 -7.40 -15.04
N LYS A 148 -3.71 -6.80 -15.88
CA LYS A 148 -3.17 -5.45 -15.66
C LYS A 148 -4.26 -4.38 -15.54
N GLU A 149 -5.38 -4.54 -16.25
CA GLU A 149 -6.51 -3.63 -16.25
C GLU A 149 -7.13 -3.49 -14.84
N GLU A 150 -7.21 -4.58 -14.07
CA GLU A 150 -7.75 -4.58 -12.71
C GLU A 150 -6.90 -3.70 -11.78
N PHE A 151 -5.58 -3.87 -11.84
CA PHE A 151 -4.67 -3.04 -11.06
C PHE A 151 -4.66 -1.59 -11.55
N PHE A 152 -4.58 -1.38 -12.89
CA PHE A 152 -4.47 -0.06 -13.48
C PHE A 152 -5.64 0.85 -13.11
N VAL A 153 -6.89 0.36 -13.22
CA VAL A 153 -8.09 1.15 -12.89
C VAL A 153 -8.09 1.58 -11.42
N LEU A 154 -7.70 0.65 -10.53
CA LEU A 154 -7.66 0.91 -9.10
C LEU A 154 -6.51 1.83 -8.69
N ALA A 155 -5.33 1.63 -9.28
CA ALA A 155 -4.08 2.28 -8.89
C ALA A 155 -3.88 3.66 -9.54
N ARG A 156 -4.47 3.91 -10.73
CA ARG A 156 -4.32 5.16 -11.48
C ARG A 156 -4.53 6.45 -10.67
N PRO A 157 -5.51 6.55 -9.74
CA PRO A 157 -5.65 7.75 -8.91
C PRO A 157 -4.46 8.00 -7.96
N TYR A 158 -3.58 7.02 -7.81
CA TYR A 158 -2.41 7.05 -6.92
C TYR A 158 -1.08 7.15 -7.66
N GLU A 159 -1.08 7.54 -8.95
CA GLU A 159 0.16 7.82 -9.68
C GLU A 159 1.04 8.80 -8.89
N GLY A 160 2.32 8.46 -8.72
CA GLY A 160 3.26 9.22 -7.90
C GLY A 160 3.23 8.91 -6.39
N TYR A 161 2.27 8.13 -5.92
CA TYR A 161 2.07 7.78 -4.50
C TYR A 161 2.19 6.29 -4.19
N LEU A 162 2.64 5.49 -5.14
CA LEU A 162 2.94 4.07 -4.99
C LEU A 162 4.46 3.91 -4.86
N PHE A 163 4.98 3.81 -3.62
CA PHE A 163 6.41 3.89 -3.39
C PHE A 163 7.19 2.78 -4.12
N PRO A 164 8.26 3.09 -4.87
CA PRO A 164 9.13 2.09 -5.47
C PRO A 164 9.98 1.41 -4.40
N ASP A 165 9.90 0.09 -4.29
CA ASP A 165 10.64 -0.71 -3.30
C ASP A 165 10.58 -2.21 -3.67
N THR A 166 11.22 -3.03 -2.86
CA THR A 166 11.07 -4.48 -2.90
C THR A 166 9.98 -4.90 -1.90
N TYR A 167 8.93 -5.57 -2.37
CA TYR A 167 7.81 -6.02 -1.57
C TYR A 167 7.74 -7.53 -1.49
N ARG A 168 7.39 -8.03 -0.32
CA ARG A 168 6.91 -9.41 -0.16
C ARG A 168 5.39 -9.39 -0.20
N VAL A 169 4.83 -10.08 -1.14
CA VAL A 169 3.39 -10.15 -1.38
C VAL A 169 2.97 -11.61 -1.46
N PHE A 170 1.78 -11.92 -0.97
CA PHE A 170 1.25 -13.26 -1.13
C PHE A 170 0.93 -13.55 -2.59
N GLU A 171 1.08 -14.80 -3.02
CA GLU A 171 0.80 -15.19 -4.40
C GLU A 171 -0.66 -14.91 -4.83
N ASP A 172 -1.59 -14.98 -3.87
CA ASP A 172 -3.02 -14.69 -4.05
C ASP A 172 -3.40 -13.25 -3.65
N ALA A 173 -2.43 -12.35 -3.50
CA ALA A 173 -2.69 -10.95 -3.16
C ALA A 173 -3.58 -10.29 -4.19
N SER A 174 -4.61 -9.59 -3.74
CA SER A 174 -5.48 -8.80 -4.60
C SER A 174 -4.82 -7.50 -5.07
N PRO A 175 -5.30 -6.87 -6.17
CA PRO A 175 -4.84 -5.53 -6.56
C PRO A 175 -4.93 -4.52 -5.42
N GLN A 176 -6.01 -4.59 -4.61
CA GLN A 176 -6.23 -3.72 -3.45
C GLN A 176 -5.15 -3.87 -2.38
N ASP A 177 -4.72 -5.11 -2.11
CA ASP A 177 -3.68 -5.39 -1.11
C ASP A 177 -2.34 -4.75 -1.54
N ILE A 178 -1.97 -4.89 -2.82
CA ILE A 178 -0.71 -4.35 -3.34
C ILE A 178 -0.74 -2.82 -3.36
N VAL A 179 -1.84 -2.19 -3.81
CA VAL A 179 -2.01 -0.73 -3.76
C VAL A 179 -1.91 -0.22 -2.32
N ALA A 180 -2.62 -0.86 -1.38
CA ALA A 180 -2.58 -0.47 0.03
C ALA A 180 -1.17 -0.58 0.62
N LEU A 181 -0.45 -1.66 0.30
CA LEU A 181 0.93 -1.89 0.74
C LEU A 181 1.88 -0.80 0.22
N MET A 182 1.83 -0.51 -1.09
CA MET A 182 2.69 0.49 -1.72
C MET A 182 2.39 1.92 -1.23
N ARG A 183 1.11 2.25 -1.03
CA ARG A 183 0.70 3.53 -0.44
C ARG A 183 1.14 3.68 1.01
N SER A 184 0.93 2.67 1.83
CA SER A 184 1.39 2.69 3.23
C SER A 184 2.91 2.88 3.32
N ASN A 185 3.67 2.24 2.43
CA ASN A 185 5.11 2.43 2.35
C ASN A 185 5.47 3.87 1.94
N PHE A 186 4.75 4.45 0.96
CA PHE A 186 4.91 5.86 0.57
C PHE A 186 4.68 6.80 1.76
N GLU A 187 3.60 6.62 2.50
CA GLU A 187 3.27 7.43 3.67
C GLU A 187 4.35 7.34 4.75
N ASN A 188 4.84 6.13 5.02
CA ASN A 188 5.89 5.90 6.01
C ASN A 188 7.22 6.52 5.60
N LYS A 189 7.67 6.28 4.36
CA LYS A 189 8.94 6.78 3.83
C LYS A 189 8.96 8.31 3.70
N THR A 190 7.80 8.92 3.42
CA THR A 190 7.70 10.38 3.20
C THR A 190 7.22 11.17 4.44
N ALA A 191 7.00 10.50 5.57
CA ALA A 191 6.47 11.13 6.78
C ALA A 191 7.31 12.32 7.29
N SER A 192 8.64 12.28 7.13
CA SER A 192 9.55 13.37 7.49
C SER A 192 9.38 14.59 6.60
N PHE A 193 9.19 14.38 5.28
CA PHE A 193 8.98 15.48 4.32
C PHE A 193 7.67 16.20 4.56
N ARG A 194 6.60 15.48 4.91
CA ARG A 194 5.29 16.10 5.21
C ARG A 194 5.29 16.98 6.46
N ARG A 195 6.17 16.70 7.42
CA ARG A 195 6.31 17.46 8.68
C ARG A 195 7.34 18.59 8.59
N GLY A 196 8.20 18.54 7.58
CA GLY A 196 9.23 19.55 7.35
C GLY A 196 8.63 20.88 6.85
N GLN A 197 9.32 21.98 7.11
CA GLN A 197 9.02 23.25 6.45
C GLN A 197 9.58 23.23 5.04
N SER A 198 8.72 23.45 4.05
CA SER A 198 9.10 23.61 2.64
C SER A 198 8.40 24.81 2.05
N LEU A 199 9.03 25.41 1.05
CA LEU A 199 8.45 26.52 0.27
C LEU A 199 7.31 26.04 -0.63
N TYR A 200 7.28 24.75 -0.96
CA TYR A 200 6.35 24.15 -1.89
C TYR A 200 5.41 23.18 -1.18
N SER A 201 4.18 23.03 -1.68
CA SER A 201 3.26 22.03 -1.15
C SER A 201 3.82 20.61 -1.37
N PHE A 202 3.48 19.68 -0.49
CA PHE A 202 3.94 18.30 -0.64
C PHE A 202 3.41 17.65 -1.93
N SER A 203 2.17 17.97 -2.33
CA SER A 203 1.60 17.49 -3.60
C SER A 203 2.38 18.00 -4.81
N ASP A 204 2.72 19.28 -4.84
CA ASP A 204 3.51 19.87 -5.92
C ASP A 204 4.93 19.30 -5.96
N ALA A 205 5.51 19.04 -4.78
CA ALA A 205 6.80 18.39 -4.66
C ALA A 205 6.77 16.94 -5.19
N VAL A 206 5.67 16.19 -5.02
CA VAL A 206 5.52 14.84 -5.62
C VAL A 206 5.44 14.93 -7.15
N VAL A 207 4.69 15.90 -7.69
CA VAL A 207 4.63 16.13 -9.15
C VAL A 207 6.02 16.48 -9.67
N MET A 208 6.70 17.46 -9.05
CA MET A 208 8.07 17.84 -9.42
C MET A 208 9.03 16.64 -9.32
N ALA A 209 8.97 15.87 -8.24
CA ALA A 209 9.81 14.69 -8.06
C ALA A 209 9.63 13.64 -9.16
N SER A 210 8.39 13.47 -9.65
CA SER A 210 8.10 12.56 -10.76
C SER A 210 8.72 13.01 -12.09
N LEU A 211 8.86 14.33 -12.30
CA LEU A 211 9.59 14.89 -13.43
C LEU A 211 11.10 14.64 -13.25
N LEU A 212 11.65 15.00 -12.09
CA LEU A 212 13.07 14.86 -11.78
C LEU A 212 13.58 13.43 -11.88
N GLU A 213 12.73 12.46 -11.51
CA GLU A 213 13.04 11.03 -11.59
C GLU A 213 13.38 10.58 -13.02
N ARG A 214 12.77 11.23 -14.01
CA ARG A 214 12.93 10.92 -15.43
C ARG A 214 13.98 11.80 -16.14
N GLU A 215 14.41 12.91 -15.50
CA GLU A 215 15.26 13.93 -16.10
C GLU A 215 16.73 13.85 -15.66
N ALA A 216 16.99 13.40 -14.41
CA ALA A 216 18.33 13.52 -13.86
C ALA A 216 18.75 12.26 -13.07
N PRO A 217 19.98 11.73 -13.35
CA PRO A 217 20.42 10.48 -12.74
C PRO A 217 20.90 10.63 -11.29
N SER A 218 21.59 11.72 -10.95
CA SER A 218 22.18 11.92 -9.63
C SER A 218 21.34 12.85 -8.73
N LEU A 219 21.48 12.70 -7.42
CA LEU A 219 20.81 13.60 -6.45
C LEU A 219 21.25 15.07 -6.64
N GLY A 220 22.54 15.31 -6.97
CA GLY A 220 23.05 16.66 -7.21
C GLY A 220 22.41 17.29 -8.44
N ASP A 221 22.32 16.54 -9.53
CA ASP A 221 21.65 16.98 -10.75
C ASP A 221 20.16 17.21 -10.53
N ARG A 222 19.48 16.29 -9.83
CA ARG A 222 18.05 16.43 -9.47
C ARG A 222 17.80 17.72 -8.69
N LYS A 223 18.64 18.05 -7.68
CA LYS A 223 18.52 19.30 -6.91
C LYS A 223 18.74 20.54 -7.78
N LEU A 224 19.69 20.49 -8.71
CA LEU A 224 19.97 21.62 -9.59
C LEU A 224 18.87 21.81 -10.64
N VAL A 225 18.39 20.71 -11.26
CA VAL A 225 17.24 20.73 -12.18
C VAL A 225 15.97 21.18 -11.46
N ALA A 226 15.74 20.72 -10.22
CA ALA A 226 14.64 21.20 -9.38
C ALA A 226 14.69 22.73 -9.20
N GLY A 227 15.87 23.27 -8.89
CA GLY A 227 16.06 24.72 -8.77
C GLY A 227 15.75 25.49 -10.06
N ILE A 228 16.09 24.91 -11.21
CA ILE A 228 15.75 25.49 -12.52
C ILE A 228 14.24 25.44 -12.76
N LEU A 229 13.60 24.29 -12.54
CA LEU A 229 12.18 24.10 -12.85
C LEU A 229 11.29 24.94 -11.91
N TRP A 230 11.59 24.98 -10.61
CA TRP A 230 10.87 25.85 -9.67
C TRP A 230 11.02 27.32 -10.03
N LYS A 231 12.23 27.78 -10.37
CA LYS A 231 12.49 29.15 -10.82
C LYS A 231 11.70 29.50 -12.10
N ARG A 232 11.58 28.57 -13.06
CA ARG A 232 10.74 28.77 -14.23
C ARG A 232 9.27 28.92 -13.88
N LEU A 233 8.75 28.10 -12.95
CA LEU A 233 7.37 28.22 -12.46
C LEU A 233 7.11 29.58 -11.82
N GLU A 234 8.00 30.05 -10.94
CA GLU A 234 7.90 31.35 -10.28
C GLU A 234 7.95 32.52 -11.29
N ALA A 235 8.70 32.36 -12.38
CA ALA A 235 8.81 33.35 -13.46
C ALA A 235 7.67 33.25 -14.50
N GLY A 236 6.71 32.33 -14.36
CA GLY A 236 5.64 32.10 -15.32
C GLY A 236 6.14 31.54 -16.66
N MET A 237 7.26 30.82 -16.65
CA MET A 237 7.82 30.16 -17.82
C MET A 237 7.29 28.73 -17.96
N PRO A 238 7.05 28.24 -19.20
CA PRO A 238 6.70 26.83 -19.40
C PRO A 238 7.87 25.93 -19.00
N LEU A 239 7.57 24.77 -18.40
CA LEU A 239 8.61 23.83 -17.94
C LEU A 239 9.34 23.15 -19.09
N GLN A 240 8.64 22.79 -20.17
CA GLN A 240 9.17 22.15 -21.37
C GLN A 240 9.99 20.88 -21.06
N VAL A 241 9.36 19.98 -20.27
CA VAL A 241 9.93 18.71 -19.85
C VAL A 241 9.40 17.58 -20.74
N ASP A 242 10.27 16.97 -21.53
CA ASP A 242 9.93 15.90 -22.48
C ASP A 242 9.25 14.70 -21.81
N ALA A 243 9.66 14.36 -20.60
CA ALA A 243 9.10 13.24 -19.84
C ALA A 243 7.59 13.37 -19.62
N SER A 244 7.06 14.60 -19.55
CA SER A 244 5.61 14.85 -19.43
C SER A 244 4.84 14.45 -20.69
N LEU A 245 5.43 14.60 -21.86
CA LEU A 245 4.85 14.15 -23.14
C LEU A 245 5.05 12.64 -23.33
N THR A 246 6.21 12.12 -22.96
CA THR A 246 6.47 10.67 -22.96
C THR A 246 5.38 9.90 -22.16
N TYR A 247 4.99 10.42 -21.00
CA TYR A 247 3.92 9.86 -20.18
C TYR A 247 2.58 9.76 -20.91
N VAL A 248 2.23 10.78 -21.69
CA VAL A 248 0.94 10.86 -22.40
C VAL A 248 0.95 10.05 -23.70
N THR A 249 2.06 10.11 -24.44
CA THR A 249 2.16 9.51 -25.78
C THR A 249 2.66 8.06 -25.76
N GLY A 250 3.31 7.65 -24.69
CA GLY A 250 4.04 6.38 -24.60
C GLY A 250 5.29 6.33 -25.47
N ARG A 251 5.69 7.45 -26.14
CA ARG A 251 6.89 7.52 -26.99
C ARG A 251 8.09 7.95 -26.18
N ALA A 252 9.26 7.39 -26.50
CA ALA A 252 10.48 7.87 -25.90
C ALA A 252 10.80 9.32 -26.38
N SER A 253 11.50 10.09 -25.56
CA SER A 253 11.84 11.49 -25.79
C SER A 253 12.46 11.76 -27.17
N LEU A 254 13.34 10.86 -27.62
CA LEU A 254 14.00 10.93 -28.93
C LEU A 254 13.02 10.81 -30.13
N TRP A 255 11.82 10.32 -29.91
CA TRP A 255 10.80 10.10 -30.96
C TRP A 255 9.63 11.07 -30.86
N LEU A 256 9.74 12.11 -30.01
CA LEU A 256 8.71 13.16 -29.93
C LEU A 256 8.73 14.00 -31.21
N THR A 257 7.54 14.22 -31.76
CA THR A 257 7.31 14.99 -32.97
C THR A 257 6.81 16.39 -32.63
N THR A 258 6.80 17.30 -33.64
CA THR A 258 6.15 18.63 -33.50
C THR A 258 4.68 18.53 -33.14
N ASP A 259 3.96 17.51 -33.62
CA ASP A 259 2.56 17.26 -33.29
C ASP A 259 2.40 16.85 -31.83
N ASP A 260 3.34 16.05 -31.28
CA ASP A 260 3.36 15.70 -29.85
C ASP A 260 3.54 16.95 -28.97
N LEU A 261 4.42 17.90 -29.39
CA LEU A 261 4.60 19.18 -28.71
C LEU A 261 3.33 20.06 -28.72
N ALA A 262 2.48 19.91 -29.75
CA ALA A 262 1.23 20.63 -29.89
C ALA A 262 0.01 19.92 -29.22
N LEU A 263 0.22 18.71 -28.67
CA LEU A 263 -0.85 17.88 -28.10
C LEU A 263 -1.65 18.63 -27.03
N ALA A 264 -2.98 18.63 -27.15
CA ALA A 264 -3.88 19.19 -26.16
C ALA A 264 -4.04 18.21 -24.98
N SER A 265 -3.12 18.26 -24.04
CA SER A 265 -3.13 17.45 -22.80
C SER A 265 -2.79 18.32 -21.61
N PRO A 266 -3.44 18.12 -20.44
CA PRO A 266 -3.11 18.85 -19.22
C PRO A 266 -1.72 18.47 -18.66
N TYR A 267 -1.09 17.41 -19.18
CA TYR A 267 0.28 17.02 -18.89
C TYR A 267 1.32 17.68 -19.79
N ASN A 268 0.91 18.35 -20.90
CA ASN A 268 1.84 18.96 -21.84
C ASN A 268 2.46 20.24 -21.27
N THR A 269 3.67 20.16 -20.74
CA THR A 269 4.43 21.27 -20.14
C THR A 269 5.07 22.21 -21.18
N TYR A 270 4.95 21.93 -22.48
CA TYR A 270 5.31 22.86 -23.56
C TYR A 270 4.21 23.86 -23.84
N ARG A 271 2.96 23.43 -23.66
CA ARG A 271 1.77 24.21 -24.00
C ARG A 271 1.13 24.88 -22.79
N ASN A 272 1.15 24.19 -21.65
CA ASN A 272 0.54 24.69 -20.42
C ASN A 272 1.61 25.26 -19.50
N LEU A 273 1.29 26.39 -18.86
CA LEU A 273 2.07 26.94 -17.77
C LEU A 273 1.77 26.17 -16.47
N GLY A 274 2.74 26.13 -15.58
CA GLY A 274 2.58 25.42 -14.31
C GLY A 274 3.10 23.99 -14.35
N LEU A 275 2.85 23.27 -13.25
CA LEU A 275 3.07 21.83 -13.16
C LEU A 275 2.07 21.06 -14.03
N PRO A 276 2.42 19.87 -14.51
CA PRO A 276 1.42 19.00 -15.16
C PRO A 276 0.30 18.65 -14.17
N ALA A 277 -0.85 18.18 -14.69
CA ALA A 277 -2.05 17.89 -13.90
C ALA A 277 -1.87 16.86 -12.77
N GLY A 278 -0.77 16.14 -12.77
CA GLY A 278 -0.39 15.16 -11.74
C GLY A 278 0.98 14.58 -11.99
N PRO A 279 1.43 13.67 -11.11
CA PRO A 279 2.69 12.96 -11.29
C PRO A 279 2.70 12.12 -12.58
N ILE A 280 3.86 11.95 -13.18
CA ILE A 280 4.09 11.19 -14.41
C ILE A 280 4.81 9.85 -14.16
N ALA A 281 5.16 9.56 -12.92
CA ALA A 281 5.81 8.34 -12.47
C ALA A 281 5.80 8.28 -10.95
N ASN A 282 6.17 7.14 -10.38
CA ASN A 282 6.36 6.97 -8.94
C ASN A 282 7.82 7.26 -8.56
N PRO A 283 8.09 8.39 -7.87
CA PRO A 283 9.45 8.82 -7.57
C PRO A 283 10.04 8.11 -6.35
N GLY A 284 11.36 7.96 -6.32
CA GLY A 284 12.12 7.57 -5.14
C GLY A 284 12.38 8.73 -4.17
N LEU A 285 12.95 8.39 -2.99
CA LEU A 285 13.24 9.40 -1.95
C LEU A 285 14.19 10.50 -2.43
N LYS A 286 15.17 10.17 -3.28
CA LYS A 286 16.14 11.16 -3.79
C LYS A 286 15.47 12.25 -4.63
N SER A 287 14.48 11.89 -5.44
CA SER A 287 13.72 12.87 -6.23
C SER A 287 12.80 13.70 -5.36
N LEU A 288 12.16 13.11 -4.35
CA LEU A 288 11.37 13.85 -3.36
C LEU A 288 12.24 14.83 -2.55
N GLU A 289 13.41 14.38 -2.10
CA GLU A 289 14.38 15.25 -1.43
C GLU A 289 14.81 16.42 -2.30
N ALA A 290 15.11 16.15 -3.59
CA ALA A 290 15.51 17.19 -4.54
C ALA A 290 14.41 18.20 -4.81
N ALA A 291 13.16 17.73 -4.96
CA ALA A 291 11.99 18.60 -5.17
C ALA A 291 11.71 19.50 -3.97
N MET A 292 11.86 18.97 -2.75
CA MET A 292 11.62 19.71 -1.49
C MET A 292 12.77 20.63 -1.11
N ASN A 293 14.00 20.29 -1.50
CA ASN A 293 15.22 21.03 -1.16
C ASN A 293 16.05 21.32 -2.42
N PRO A 294 15.51 22.15 -3.35
CA PRO A 294 16.18 22.48 -4.60
C PRO A 294 17.45 23.29 -4.34
N THR A 295 18.44 23.18 -5.23
CA THR A 295 19.64 24.02 -5.21
C THR A 295 19.39 25.28 -6.04
N PRO A 296 19.45 26.48 -5.45
CA PRO A 296 19.39 27.73 -6.20
C PRO A 296 20.51 27.79 -7.24
N SER A 297 20.20 28.24 -8.44
CA SER A 297 21.17 28.29 -9.51
C SER A 297 20.96 29.50 -10.45
N PRO A 298 22.02 29.99 -11.13
CA PRO A 298 21.90 31.02 -12.14
C PRO A 298 21.28 30.49 -13.44
N TYR A 299 21.18 29.17 -13.61
CA TYR A 299 20.77 28.55 -14.87
C TYR A 299 19.25 28.61 -15.06
N TRP A 300 18.86 28.67 -16.34
CA TRP A 300 17.47 28.61 -16.81
C TRP A 300 17.19 27.43 -17.71
N TYR A 301 18.26 26.81 -18.27
CA TYR A 301 18.19 25.74 -19.24
C TYR A 301 19.11 24.60 -18.86
N TYR A 302 18.73 23.40 -19.21
CA TYR A 302 19.57 22.21 -19.14
C TYR A 302 19.28 21.32 -20.36
N LEU A 303 20.21 20.46 -20.71
CA LEU A 303 20.05 19.38 -21.67
C LEU A 303 20.86 18.18 -21.21
N SER A 304 20.45 16.98 -21.64
CA SER A 304 21.16 15.73 -21.44
C SER A 304 21.72 15.26 -22.77
N ASP A 305 22.98 14.80 -22.79
CA ASP A 305 23.54 14.13 -23.96
C ASP A 305 23.14 12.64 -24.02
N LYS A 306 23.69 11.91 -25.00
CA LYS A 306 23.40 10.48 -25.23
C LYS A 306 23.94 9.58 -24.12
N GLU A 307 24.96 10.04 -23.40
CA GLU A 307 25.57 9.38 -22.24
C GLU A 307 24.84 9.71 -20.93
N GLY A 308 23.84 10.61 -20.96
CA GLY A 308 23.06 11.04 -19.79
C GLY A 308 23.75 12.14 -18.96
N LEU A 309 24.81 12.77 -19.47
CA LEU A 309 25.47 13.88 -18.81
C LEU A 309 24.69 15.17 -19.01
N LEU A 310 24.47 15.91 -17.92
CA LEU A 310 23.70 17.16 -17.93
C LEU A 310 24.58 18.39 -18.13
N TYR A 311 24.13 19.29 -19.00
CA TYR A 311 24.76 20.57 -19.30
C TYR A 311 23.79 21.70 -18.99
N TYR A 312 24.20 22.65 -18.17
CA TYR A 312 23.41 23.76 -17.68
C TYR A 312 23.75 25.06 -18.38
N SER A 313 22.78 25.95 -18.65
CA SER A 313 22.98 27.22 -19.33
C SER A 313 22.19 28.33 -18.69
N ALA A 314 22.80 29.51 -18.55
CA ALA A 314 22.16 30.71 -18.01
C ALA A 314 21.32 31.45 -19.05
N THR A 315 21.71 31.38 -20.33
CA THR A 315 21.02 32.05 -21.45
C THR A 315 20.54 31.03 -22.48
N PHE A 316 19.57 31.46 -23.32
CA PHE A 316 19.07 30.64 -24.42
C PHE A 316 20.13 30.45 -25.50
N GLU A 317 21.01 31.44 -25.73
CA GLU A 317 22.11 31.37 -26.68
C GLU A 317 23.10 30.27 -26.27
N GLU A 318 23.54 30.26 -25.03
CA GLU A 318 24.40 29.19 -24.47
C GLU A 318 23.76 27.81 -24.60
N HIS A 319 22.45 27.73 -24.34
CA HIS A 319 21.71 26.47 -24.46
C HIS A 319 21.70 25.97 -25.91
N ARG A 320 21.46 26.87 -26.88
CA ARG A 320 21.47 26.55 -28.30
C ARG A 320 22.83 26.07 -28.79
N GLU A 321 23.92 26.73 -28.32
CA GLU A 321 25.30 26.31 -28.62
C GLU A 321 25.61 24.91 -28.08
N LYS A 322 25.22 24.63 -26.82
CA LYS A 322 25.40 23.32 -26.20
C LYS A 322 24.56 22.26 -26.90
N LYS A 323 23.32 22.57 -27.27
CA LYS A 323 22.46 21.67 -28.04
C LYS A 323 23.13 21.27 -29.38
N PHE A 324 23.71 22.26 -30.10
CA PHE A 324 24.43 21.99 -31.34
C PHE A 324 25.69 21.13 -31.12
N LYS A 325 26.38 21.35 -30.01
CA LYS A 325 27.67 20.67 -29.70
C LYS A 325 27.44 19.23 -29.21
N TYR A 326 26.44 18.96 -28.39
CA TYR A 326 26.31 17.70 -27.66
C TYR A 326 25.12 16.80 -28.11
N LEU A 327 24.18 17.31 -28.90
CA LEU A 327 23.07 16.52 -29.40
C LEU A 327 23.12 16.18 -30.90
N ARG A 328 24.27 16.34 -31.53
CA ARG A 328 24.48 15.97 -32.93
C ARG A 328 24.87 14.51 -33.12
#